data_a6427cb25ffb028a8feb50a83862789e
#
_entry.id   a6427cb25ffb028a8feb50a83862789e
#
_cell.length_a   1.000
_cell.length_b   1.000
_cell.length_c   1.000
_cell.angle_alpha   90.00
_cell.angle_beta   90.00
_cell.angle_gamma   90.00
#
_symmetry.space_group_name_H-M   'P 1'
#
loop_
_entity.id
_entity.type
_entity.pdbx_description
1 polymer ?
#
loop_
_entity_poly.entity_id
_entity_poly.type
_entity_poly.pdbx_seq_one_letter_code
_entity_poly.pdbx_strand_id
1 'polypeptide(L)'
;HKNWSGLAEKVHAKLKEMYRATGQTEKFGDMLKTMVVTQSRMDFYKEYKDFVPKQQWKVALVELLNSITKWDFRMDVLAYENMTDELYASFCRVFSIGPSFFYFKRYGKALCPKYNAEFVKMFVEYLDGAMEHASNRKEYRNVVREAGELLKYEGGLPEVNRLKISW
;
A
#
# COMPACT_ATOMS: atom_id res chain seq x y z
N HIS A 1 -9.32 23.79 9.86
CA HIS A 1 -8.72 22.46 10.09
C HIS A 1 -7.31 22.24 9.49
N LYS A 2 -6.80 23.15 8.62
CA LYS A 2 -5.51 22.95 7.92
C LYS A 2 -4.24 23.24 8.76
N ASN A 3 -4.32 23.91 9.90
CA ASN A 3 -3.12 24.37 10.64
C ASN A 3 -2.58 23.38 11.70
N TRP A 4 -3.34 22.38 12.11
CA TRP A 4 -2.95 21.50 13.21
C TRP A 4 -2.00 20.39 12.79
N SER A 5 -2.08 19.88 11.57
CA SER A 5 -1.15 18.82 11.07
C SER A 5 0.29 19.33 10.97
N GLY A 6 0.49 20.51 10.43
CA GLY A 6 1.82 21.12 10.33
C GLY A 6 2.44 21.52 11.68
N LEU A 7 1.61 21.86 12.67
CA LEU A 7 2.10 22.13 14.03
C LEU A 7 2.53 20.82 14.72
N ALA A 8 1.75 19.75 14.59
CA ALA A 8 2.10 18.45 15.14
C ALA A 8 3.41 17.91 14.56
N GLU A 9 3.62 18.06 13.23
CA GLU A 9 4.88 17.68 12.58
C GLU A 9 6.08 18.47 13.15
N LYS A 10 5.95 19.78 13.33
CA LYS A 10 7.01 20.62 13.90
C LYS A 10 7.33 20.26 15.37
N VAL A 11 6.29 19.95 16.16
CA VAL A 11 6.47 19.51 17.55
C VAL A 11 7.18 18.17 17.59
N HIS A 12 6.77 17.20 16.79
CA HIS A 12 7.41 15.90 16.70
C HIS A 12 8.88 16.01 16.27
N ALA A 13 9.19 16.86 15.28
CA ALA A 13 10.55 17.08 14.82
C ALA A 13 11.44 17.62 15.97
N LYS A 14 10.96 18.61 16.74
CA LYS A 14 11.70 19.17 17.87
C LYS A 14 11.87 18.16 19.02
N LEU A 15 10.82 17.39 19.35
CA LEU A 15 10.93 16.34 20.37
C LEU A 15 11.93 15.28 19.97
N LYS A 16 11.96 14.90 18.69
CA LYS A 16 12.91 13.95 18.14
C LYS A 16 14.37 14.43 18.34
N GLU A 17 14.65 15.69 17.99
CA GLU A 17 15.98 16.29 18.20
C GLU A 17 16.35 16.32 19.70
N MET A 18 15.42 16.71 20.56
CA MET A 18 15.62 16.78 21.98
C MET A 18 15.92 15.40 22.60
N TYR A 19 15.14 14.37 22.27
CA TYR A 19 15.37 13.02 22.80
C TYR A 19 16.69 12.43 22.31
N ARG A 20 17.06 12.71 21.06
CA ARG A 20 18.37 12.32 20.51
C ARG A 20 19.51 13.01 21.26
N ALA A 21 19.40 14.33 21.50
CA ALA A 21 20.42 15.12 22.17
C ALA A 21 20.58 14.77 23.66
N THR A 22 19.47 14.35 24.33
CA THR A 22 19.46 14.01 25.75
C THR A 22 19.69 12.51 26.03
N GLY A 23 19.93 11.69 25.00
CA GLY A 23 20.16 10.26 25.13
C GLY A 23 18.94 9.47 25.63
N GLN A 24 17.73 10.02 25.55
CA GLN A 24 16.48 9.35 25.96
C GLN A 24 16.01 8.37 24.87
N THR A 25 16.75 7.30 24.66
CA THR A 25 16.62 6.35 23.55
C THR A 25 15.23 5.70 23.52
N GLU A 26 14.69 5.31 24.67
CA GLU A 26 13.37 4.67 24.76
C GLU A 26 12.26 5.61 24.30
N LYS A 27 12.23 6.84 24.83
CA LYS A 27 11.24 7.86 24.42
C LYS A 27 11.39 8.25 22.95
N PHE A 28 12.61 8.22 22.43
CA PHE A 28 12.86 8.45 21.01
C PHE A 28 12.22 7.35 20.14
N GLY A 29 12.38 6.09 20.53
CA GLY A 29 11.75 4.95 19.84
C GLY A 29 10.22 5.00 19.86
N ASP A 30 9.64 5.28 21.03
CA ASP A 30 8.17 5.42 21.18
C ASP A 30 7.61 6.56 20.34
N MET A 31 8.34 7.66 20.27
CA MET A 31 7.95 8.79 19.42
C MET A 31 8.01 8.43 17.94
N LEU A 32 9.07 7.75 17.47
CA LEU A 32 9.17 7.30 16.08
C LEU A 32 8.00 6.35 15.74
N LYS A 33 7.70 5.37 16.60
CA LYS A 33 6.55 4.47 16.44
C LYS A 33 5.24 5.25 16.33
N THR A 34 5.03 6.22 17.19
CA THR A 34 3.86 7.10 17.18
C THR A 34 3.76 7.89 15.86
N MET A 35 4.87 8.44 15.37
CA MET A 35 4.90 9.16 14.08
C MET A 35 4.54 8.24 12.91
N VAL A 36 5.05 7.02 12.87
CA VAL A 36 4.70 6.03 11.85
C VAL A 36 3.19 5.78 11.82
N VAL A 37 2.59 5.51 12.97
CA VAL A 37 1.16 5.18 13.09
C VAL A 37 0.27 6.37 12.74
N THR A 38 0.59 7.56 13.29
CA THR A 38 -0.28 8.75 13.14
C THR A 38 -0.15 9.44 11.80
N GLN A 39 1.07 9.49 11.25
CA GLN A 39 1.32 10.21 10.00
C GLN A 39 1.29 9.29 8.77
N SER A 40 1.46 7.97 8.95
CA SER A 40 1.38 6.97 7.86
C SER A 40 2.32 7.31 6.69
N ARG A 41 3.59 7.55 7.00
CA ARG A 41 4.62 7.93 6.02
C ARG A 41 5.77 6.93 6.04
N MET A 42 6.23 6.55 4.84
CA MET A 42 7.30 5.55 4.66
C MET A 42 8.68 6.03 5.11
N ASP A 43 8.94 7.35 5.13
CA ASP A 43 10.20 7.89 5.67
C ASP A 43 10.30 7.67 7.19
N PHE A 44 9.23 7.93 7.94
CA PHE A 44 9.20 7.62 9.38
C PHE A 44 9.26 6.12 9.66
N TYR A 45 8.60 5.32 8.82
CA TYR A 45 8.68 3.87 8.92
C TYR A 45 10.14 3.36 8.77
N LYS A 46 10.85 3.83 7.76
CA LYS A 46 12.25 3.47 7.53
C LYS A 46 13.14 3.90 8.69
N GLU A 47 12.95 5.12 9.20
CA GLU A 47 13.70 5.62 10.34
C GLU A 47 13.44 4.79 11.61
N TYR A 48 12.19 4.41 11.87
CA TYR A 48 11.85 3.51 12.98
C TYR A 48 12.48 2.13 12.81
N LYS A 49 12.44 1.57 11.60
CA LYS A 49 13.09 0.29 11.26
C LYS A 49 14.59 0.33 11.53
N ASP A 50 15.28 1.41 11.11
CA ASP A 50 16.72 1.59 11.29
C ASP A 50 17.08 1.78 12.78
N PHE A 51 16.16 2.33 13.56
CA PHE A 51 16.34 2.54 15.00
C PHE A 51 16.19 1.24 15.81
N VAL A 52 15.25 0.36 15.44
CA VAL A 52 14.98 -0.88 16.19
C VAL A 52 16.09 -1.91 15.94
N PRO A 53 16.66 -2.53 17.00
CA PRO A 53 17.65 -3.59 16.85
C PRO A 53 17.15 -4.74 15.97
N LYS A 54 17.99 -5.25 15.04
CA LYS A 54 17.60 -6.28 14.07
C LYS A 54 16.98 -7.52 14.73
N GLN A 55 17.47 -7.92 15.89
CA GLN A 55 16.95 -9.07 16.64
C GLN A 55 15.51 -8.87 17.14
N GLN A 56 15.12 -7.62 17.38
CA GLN A 56 13.79 -7.26 17.89
C GLN A 56 12.84 -6.86 16.76
N TRP A 57 13.35 -6.65 15.52
CA TRP A 57 12.57 -6.10 14.42
C TRP A 57 11.31 -6.91 14.10
N LYS A 58 11.41 -8.25 14.11
CA LYS A 58 10.26 -9.10 13.78
C LYS A 58 9.07 -8.89 14.73
N VAL A 59 9.34 -8.76 16.02
CA VAL A 59 8.30 -8.51 17.04
C VAL A 59 7.76 -7.08 16.90
N ALA A 60 8.66 -6.10 16.80
CA ALA A 60 8.28 -4.70 16.62
C ALA A 60 7.45 -4.46 15.36
N LEU A 61 7.76 -5.14 14.25
CA LEU A 61 7.00 -5.07 13.01
C LEU A 61 5.55 -5.58 13.18
N VAL A 62 5.36 -6.72 13.84
CA VAL A 62 4.03 -7.27 14.09
C VAL A 62 3.19 -6.31 14.94
N GLU A 63 3.76 -5.77 16.01
CA GLU A 63 3.09 -4.77 16.85
C GLU A 63 2.75 -3.50 16.07
N LEU A 64 3.69 -3.02 15.25
CA LEU A 64 3.49 -1.84 14.42
C LEU A 64 2.36 -2.06 13.40
N LEU A 65 2.36 -3.18 12.69
CA LEU A 65 1.31 -3.53 11.72
C LEU A 65 -0.07 -3.61 12.37
N ASN A 66 -0.16 -4.09 13.61
CA ASN A 66 -1.43 -4.13 14.36
C ASN A 66 -1.89 -2.73 14.80
N SER A 67 -0.97 -1.77 14.93
CA SER A 67 -1.28 -0.39 15.31
C SER A 67 -1.63 0.49 14.11
N ILE A 68 -1.27 0.11 12.87
CA ILE A 68 -1.56 0.87 11.67
C ILE A 68 -3.03 0.68 11.28
N THR A 69 -3.80 1.76 11.30
CA THR A 69 -5.23 1.78 10.94
C THR A 69 -5.48 2.11 9.48
N LYS A 70 -4.56 2.80 8.81
CA LYS A 70 -4.68 3.15 7.38
C LYS A 70 -4.27 1.98 6.50
N TRP A 71 -5.23 1.40 5.80
CA TRP A 71 -5.03 0.22 4.95
C TRP A 71 -3.97 0.40 3.88
N ASP A 72 -3.98 1.52 3.16
CA ASP A 72 -3.01 1.79 2.10
C ASP A 72 -1.58 1.80 2.64
N PHE A 73 -1.38 2.46 3.77
CA PHE A 73 -0.06 2.51 4.39
C PHE A 73 0.37 1.15 4.97
N ARG A 74 -0.58 0.39 5.54
CA ARG A 74 -0.29 -0.98 5.99
C ARG A 74 0.17 -1.86 4.82
N MET A 75 -0.51 -1.77 3.67
CA MET A 75 -0.14 -2.51 2.46
C MET A 75 1.22 -2.05 1.91
N ASP A 76 1.56 -0.76 1.99
CA ASP A 76 2.88 -0.25 1.61
C ASP A 76 3.99 -0.86 2.48
N VAL A 77 3.76 -0.97 3.78
CA VAL A 77 4.70 -1.61 4.70
C VAL A 77 4.85 -3.09 4.38
N LEU A 78 3.75 -3.82 4.16
CA LEU A 78 3.77 -5.23 3.79
C LEU A 78 4.54 -5.47 2.47
N ALA A 79 4.31 -4.62 1.46
CA ALA A 79 5.03 -4.67 0.20
C ALA A 79 6.53 -4.39 0.37
N TYR A 80 6.88 -3.40 1.19
CA TYR A 80 8.28 -3.04 1.48
C TYR A 80 9.03 -4.16 2.23
N GLU A 81 8.36 -4.87 3.14
CA GLU A 81 8.92 -6.01 3.89
C GLU A 81 8.88 -7.33 3.12
N ASN A 82 8.38 -7.35 1.88
CA ASN A 82 8.17 -8.55 1.08
C ASN A 82 7.26 -9.60 1.76
N MET A 83 6.32 -9.15 2.58
CA MET A 83 5.30 -9.98 3.23
C MET A 83 4.15 -10.25 2.24
N THR A 84 4.45 -11.03 1.21
CA THR A 84 3.57 -11.19 0.03
C THR A 84 2.23 -11.85 0.39
N ASP A 85 2.20 -12.77 1.34
CA ASP A 85 0.97 -13.48 1.73
C ASP A 85 0.00 -12.56 2.47
N GLU A 86 0.50 -11.78 3.41
CA GLU A 86 -0.28 -10.80 4.16
C GLU A 86 -0.71 -9.63 3.27
N LEU A 87 0.15 -9.25 2.32
CA LEU A 87 -0.19 -8.26 1.31
C LEU A 87 -1.33 -8.76 0.42
N TYR A 88 -1.25 -10.01 -0.05
CA TYR A 88 -2.31 -10.62 -0.87
C TYR A 88 -3.64 -10.71 -0.10
N ALA A 89 -3.62 -11.18 1.14
CA ALA A 89 -4.81 -11.22 1.98
C ALA A 89 -5.44 -9.82 2.18
N SER A 90 -4.59 -8.78 2.37
CA SER A 90 -5.04 -7.40 2.50
C SER A 90 -5.61 -6.87 1.17
N PHE A 91 -4.98 -7.22 0.05
CA PHE A 91 -5.42 -6.87 -1.30
C PHE A 91 -6.80 -7.46 -1.61
N CYS A 92 -7.02 -8.76 -1.35
CA CYS A 92 -8.31 -9.42 -1.53
C CYS A 92 -9.41 -8.75 -0.71
N ARG A 93 -9.11 -8.36 0.54
CA ARG A 93 -10.06 -7.67 1.40
C ARG A 93 -10.44 -6.29 0.85
N VAL A 94 -9.47 -5.51 0.38
CA VAL A 94 -9.75 -4.20 -0.23
C VAL A 94 -10.55 -4.37 -1.52
N PHE A 95 -10.21 -5.38 -2.34
CA PHE A 95 -10.94 -5.71 -3.56
C PHE A 95 -12.41 -6.02 -3.30
N SER A 96 -12.72 -6.77 -2.26
CA SER A 96 -14.12 -7.12 -1.91
C SER A 96 -14.95 -5.93 -1.41
N ILE A 97 -14.32 -4.87 -0.90
CA ILE A 97 -15.02 -3.67 -0.40
C ILE A 97 -15.24 -2.66 -1.51
N GLY A 98 -14.25 -2.46 -2.38
CA GLY A 98 -14.31 -1.50 -3.49
C GLY A 98 -13.05 -1.56 -4.33
N PRO A 99 -13.05 -2.36 -5.42
CA PRO A 99 -11.89 -2.48 -6.30
C PRO A 99 -11.53 -1.15 -6.93
N SER A 100 -10.22 -0.88 -7.06
CA SER A 100 -9.71 0.33 -7.68
C SER A 100 -8.45 0.05 -8.47
N PHE A 101 -8.34 0.62 -9.66
CA PHE A 101 -7.15 0.55 -10.49
C PHE A 101 -5.85 0.94 -9.76
N PHE A 102 -5.96 1.88 -8.83
CA PHE A 102 -4.83 2.32 -8.00
C PHE A 102 -4.11 1.15 -7.31
N TYR A 103 -4.85 0.20 -6.73
CA TYR A 103 -4.27 -0.94 -6.02
C TYR A 103 -3.60 -1.93 -6.96
N PHE A 104 -4.19 -2.19 -8.13
CA PHE A 104 -3.58 -3.06 -9.15
C PHE A 104 -2.24 -2.49 -9.62
N LYS A 105 -2.21 -1.21 -9.96
CA LYS A 105 -0.99 -0.52 -10.39
C LYS A 105 0.09 -0.47 -9.31
N ARG A 106 -0.32 -0.28 -8.04
CA ARG A 106 0.61 -0.07 -6.93
C ARG A 106 1.24 -1.37 -6.45
N TYR A 107 0.46 -2.43 -6.33
CA TYR A 107 0.91 -3.67 -5.68
C TYR A 107 1.14 -4.85 -6.63
N GLY A 108 0.78 -4.75 -7.90
CA GLY A 108 0.93 -5.85 -8.86
C GLY A 108 2.36 -6.39 -8.93
N LYS A 109 3.37 -5.51 -8.97
CA LYS A 109 4.78 -5.93 -8.98
C LYS A 109 5.18 -6.75 -7.73
N ALA A 110 4.61 -6.46 -6.57
CA ALA A 110 4.90 -7.16 -5.33
C ALA A 110 4.11 -8.47 -5.20
N LEU A 111 2.92 -8.55 -5.81
CA LEU A 111 2.03 -9.71 -5.73
C LEU A 111 2.30 -10.77 -6.80
N CYS A 112 2.56 -10.35 -8.04
CA CYS A 112 2.68 -11.26 -9.19
C CYS A 112 3.80 -12.30 -9.10
N PRO A 113 4.94 -12.11 -8.40
CA PRO A 113 5.91 -13.20 -8.26
C PRO A 113 5.34 -14.48 -7.64
N LYS A 114 4.26 -14.38 -6.85
CA LYS A 114 3.63 -15.52 -6.18
C LYS A 114 2.16 -15.74 -6.56
N TYR A 115 1.41 -14.68 -6.82
CA TYR A 115 -0.04 -14.69 -7.01
C TYR A 115 -0.48 -14.14 -8.37
N ASN A 116 0.32 -14.38 -9.42
CA ASN A 116 0.06 -13.80 -10.74
C ASN A 116 -1.30 -14.19 -11.33
N ALA A 117 -1.65 -15.47 -11.27
CA ALA A 117 -2.90 -15.95 -11.87
C ALA A 117 -4.13 -15.35 -11.19
N GLU A 118 -4.15 -15.36 -9.86
CA GLU A 118 -5.21 -14.78 -9.04
C GLU A 118 -5.29 -13.26 -9.23
N PHE A 119 -4.14 -12.60 -9.28
CA PHE A 119 -4.06 -11.17 -9.50
C PHE A 119 -4.61 -10.77 -10.87
N VAL A 120 -4.21 -11.46 -11.94
CA VAL A 120 -4.71 -11.22 -13.30
C VAL A 120 -6.22 -11.45 -13.35
N LYS A 121 -6.72 -12.54 -12.74
CA LYS A 121 -8.15 -12.82 -12.68
C LYS A 121 -8.92 -11.68 -11.99
N MET A 122 -8.48 -11.23 -10.83
CA MET A 122 -9.12 -10.12 -10.11
C MET A 122 -9.06 -8.82 -10.91
N PHE A 123 -7.96 -8.58 -11.64
CA PHE A 123 -7.85 -7.39 -12.48
C PHE A 123 -8.84 -7.43 -13.66
N VAL A 124 -9.01 -8.59 -14.27
CA VAL A 124 -10.02 -8.78 -15.33
C VAL A 124 -11.43 -8.54 -14.79
N GLU A 125 -11.79 -9.11 -13.64
CA GLU A 125 -13.08 -8.88 -12.98
C GLU A 125 -13.32 -7.39 -12.70
N TYR A 126 -12.29 -6.67 -12.24
CA TYR A 126 -12.36 -5.22 -12.05
C TYR A 126 -12.65 -4.49 -13.38
N LEU A 127 -11.93 -4.84 -14.45
CA LEU A 127 -12.08 -4.18 -15.75
C LEU A 127 -13.45 -4.44 -16.37
N ASP A 128 -13.96 -5.66 -16.30
CA ASP A 128 -15.30 -6.00 -16.77
C ASP A 128 -16.36 -5.19 -16.02
N GLY A 129 -16.29 -5.15 -14.69
CA GLY A 129 -17.20 -4.32 -13.90
C GLY A 129 -17.07 -2.82 -14.17
N ALA A 130 -15.86 -2.31 -14.37
CA ALA A 130 -15.65 -0.91 -14.72
C ALA A 130 -16.20 -0.58 -16.11
N MET A 131 -16.13 -1.52 -17.07
CA MET A 131 -16.68 -1.36 -18.41
C MET A 131 -18.22 -1.36 -18.40
N GLU A 132 -18.84 -2.26 -17.62
CA GLU A 132 -20.30 -2.32 -17.47
C GLU A 132 -20.90 -1.02 -16.90
N HIS A 133 -20.16 -0.34 -16.02
CA HIS A 133 -20.59 0.91 -15.37
C HIS A 133 -20.17 2.16 -16.16
N ALA A 134 -19.36 2.02 -17.20
CA ALA A 134 -18.93 3.16 -18.00
C ALA A 134 -20.12 3.75 -18.79
N SER A 135 -20.39 5.03 -18.62
CA SER A 135 -21.56 5.73 -19.18
C SER A 135 -21.23 6.70 -20.32
N ASN A 136 -19.93 7.00 -20.49
CA ASN A 136 -19.49 7.97 -21.47
C ASN A 136 -18.12 7.62 -22.07
N ARG A 137 -17.81 8.26 -23.22
CA ARG A 137 -16.57 7.99 -23.98
C ARG A 137 -15.28 8.16 -23.16
N LYS A 138 -15.26 9.05 -22.15
CA LYS A 138 -14.09 9.26 -21.32
C LYS A 138 -13.86 8.07 -20.39
N GLU A 139 -14.92 7.54 -19.80
CA GLU A 139 -14.86 6.36 -18.92
C GLU A 139 -14.43 5.13 -19.70
N TYR A 140 -15.03 4.84 -20.86
CA TYR A 140 -14.59 3.77 -21.76
C TYR A 140 -13.09 3.86 -22.07
N ARG A 141 -12.59 5.04 -22.46
CA ARG A 141 -11.17 5.25 -22.74
C ARG A 141 -10.28 4.98 -21.54
N ASN A 142 -10.75 5.32 -20.34
CA ASN A 142 -10.01 5.05 -19.11
C ASN A 142 -9.88 3.55 -18.87
N VAL A 143 -10.97 2.79 -18.98
CA VAL A 143 -10.95 1.33 -18.79
C VAL A 143 -10.04 0.66 -19.82
N VAL A 144 -10.12 1.05 -21.11
CA VAL A 144 -9.22 0.53 -22.15
C VAL A 144 -7.75 0.83 -21.85
N ARG A 145 -7.44 2.03 -21.33
CA ARG A 145 -6.08 2.39 -20.92
C ARG A 145 -5.62 1.55 -19.72
N GLU A 146 -6.50 1.32 -18.75
CA GLU A 146 -6.22 0.50 -17.58
C GLU A 146 -5.99 -0.97 -17.95
N ALA A 147 -6.75 -1.50 -18.92
CA ALA A 147 -6.54 -2.83 -19.48
C ALA A 147 -5.13 -3.00 -20.08
N GLY A 148 -4.51 -1.93 -20.57
CA GLY A 148 -3.12 -1.94 -21.02
C GLY A 148 -2.10 -2.32 -19.93
N GLU A 149 -2.42 -2.13 -18.66
CA GLU A 149 -1.54 -2.54 -17.55
C GLU A 149 -1.48 -4.06 -17.41
N LEU A 150 -2.52 -4.82 -17.84
CA LEU A 150 -2.51 -6.29 -17.84
C LEU A 150 -1.36 -6.87 -18.69
N LEU A 151 -0.93 -6.16 -19.74
CA LEU A 151 0.18 -6.60 -20.61
C LEU A 151 1.51 -6.75 -19.87
N LYS A 152 1.63 -6.20 -18.66
CA LYS A 152 2.84 -6.30 -17.82
C LYS A 152 2.94 -7.62 -17.07
N TYR A 153 1.86 -8.40 -17.04
CA TYR A 153 1.75 -9.62 -16.24
C TYR A 153 1.61 -10.85 -17.13
N GLU A 154 2.14 -11.97 -16.67
CA GLU A 154 2.01 -13.24 -17.37
C GLU A 154 0.53 -13.62 -17.51
N GLY A 155 0.12 -14.03 -18.72
CA GLY A 155 -1.29 -14.31 -19.02
C GLY A 155 -2.15 -13.06 -19.31
N GLY A 156 -1.62 -11.86 -19.17
CA GLY A 156 -2.39 -10.63 -19.43
C GLY A 156 -2.74 -10.38 -20.88
N LEU A 157 -1.88 -10.76 -21.83
CA LEU A 157 -2.15 -10.56 -23.28
C LEU A 157 -3.37 -11.34 -23.78
N PRO A 158 -3.54 -12.65 -23.49
CA PRO A 158 -4.76 -13.38 -23.83
C PRO A 158 -6.02 -12.72 -23.27
N GLU A 159 -5.98 -12.27 -22.02
CA GLU A 159 -7.10 -11.61 -21.37
C GLU A 159 -7.45 -10.26 -22.01
N VAL A 160 -6.47 -9.43 -22.34
CA VAL A 160 -6.71 -8.17 -23.06
C VAL A 160 -7.37 -8.43 -24.43
N ASN A 161 -6.94 -9.47 -25.14
CA ASN A 161 -7.55 -9.83 -26.42
C ASN A 161 -8.99 -10.34 -26.23
N ARG A 162 -9.26 -11.12 -25.19
CA ARG A 162 -10.61 -11.56 -24.83
C ARG A 162 -11.53 -10.36 -24.54
N LEU A 163 -11.07 -9.43 -23.70
CA LEU A 163 -11.80 -8.23 -23.32
C LEU A 163 -12.15 -7.36 -24.55
N LYS A 164 -11.22 -7.19 -25.50
CA LYS A 164 -11.47 -6.44 -26.75
C LYS A 164 -12.58 -7.02 -27.61
N ILE A 165 -12.83 -8.33 -27.52
CA ILE A 165 -13.90 -9.00 -28.29
C ILE A 165 -15.23 -8.87 -27.55
N SER A 166 -15.21 -8.83 -26.21
CA SER A 166 -16.41 -8.77 -25.37
C SER A 166 -16.98 -7.35 -25.22
N TRP A 167 -16.17 -6.33 -25.40
CA TRP A 167 -16.53 -4.90 -25.29
C TRP A 167 -16.88 -4.29 -26.65
#